data_84c99cc30d55c40340f690ce816d807e
#
_entry.id   84c99cc30d55c40340f690ce816d807e
#
_cell.length_a   1.000
_cell.length_b   1.000
_cell.length_c   1.000
_cell.angle_alpha   90.00
_cell.angle_beta   90.00
_cell.angle_gamma   90.00
#
_symmetry.space_group_name_H-M   'P 1'
#
loop_
_entity.id
_entity.type
_entity.pdbx_description
1 polymer ?
#
loop_
_entity_poly.entity_id
_entity_poly.type
_entity_poly.pdbx_seq_one_letter_code
_entity_poly.pdbx_strand_id
1 'polypeptide(L)'
;EAETAGQSEQQPESDSTEHQVADRRGTVAGKSMVERFGQIPGLCLASGYTAPRDLTDLTTLPFLYEDMEPFTNRIIYYETSRGCPYRCSYCLSSIDKKVRLRDISVVKRELQFFLDQNVKQVKFIDRTFNCDHKHAMEIWQYIYEHDNGVTNFHFEISADILREEEIALLNRFRPGLAQLEIGVQSTNPETIRAIHRVMDVDKLEKIVAAIHRGQNIHQHLDLIAGLPFEDYESFGRSFDRVYAIQPEQLQLGFLKVLKGSYMHEHAQEYGIRYLEQPPYEEIGRAS
;
A
#
# COMPACT_ATOMS: atom_id res chain seq x y z
N GLU A 1 -7.34 -30.12 -75.63
CA GLU A 1 -6.09 -30.14 -76.39
C GLU A 1 -4.98 -29.70 -75.47
N ALA A 2 -4.24 -30.67 -74.92
CA ALA A 2 -2.88 -31.09 -75.31
C ALA A 2 -1.88 -30.01 -74.85
N GLU A 3 -0.80 -30.28 -74.14
CA GLU A 3 0.09 -31.41 -74.14
C GLU A 3 0.98 -31.40 -72.90
N THR A 4 1.28 -32.57 -72.44
CA THR A 4 2.26 -32.99 -71.48
C THR A 4 3.68 -32.53 -71.78
N ALA A 5 4.46 -32.13 -70.79
CA ALA A 5 5.88 -32.35 -70.74
C ALA A 5 6.36 -32.46 -69.30
N GLY A 6 6.78 -33.67 -68.93
CA GLY A 6 7.38 -33.96 -67.64
C GLY A 6 8.76 -33.36 -67.49
N GLN A 7 9.11 -32.97 -66.33
CA GLN A 7 10.50 -32.81 -65.91
C GLN A 7 10.66 -33.43 -64.53
N SER A 8 11.69 -34.27 -64.47
CA SER A 8 12.18 -35.08 -63.38
C SER A 8 12.41 -34.30 -62.08
N GLU A 9 11.83 -34.79 -61.00
CA GLU A 9 12.20 -34.46 -59.61
C GLU A 9 13.62 -35.02 -59.36
N GLN A 10 14.52 -34.08 -59.09
CA GLN A 10 15.76 -34.38 -58.37
C GLN A 10 15.50 -33.95 -56.90
N GLN A 11 15.44 -34.91 -55.99
CA GLN A 11 15.52 -34.75 -54.60
C GLN A 11 16.89 -34.14 -54.21
N PRO A 12 16.95 -33.08 -53.37
CA PRO A 12 18.20 -32.72 -52.73
C PRO A 12 18.41 -33.62 -51.52
N GLU A 13 19.61 -34.12 -51.42
CA GLU A 13 20.16 -34.91 -50.33
C GLU A 13 19.92 -34.22 -48.97
N SER A 14 19.50 -35.02 -47.99
CA SER A 14 19.42 -34.67 -46.59
C SER A 14 20.81 -34.35 -46.05
N ASP A 15 21.14 -33.06 -45.95
CA ASP A 15 22.26 -32.60 -45.13
C ASP A 15 21.79 -32.60 -43.68
N SER A 16 22.11 -33.70 -42.99
CA SER A 16 21.91 -33.83 -41.54
C SER A 16 22.98 -33.03 -40.80
N THR A 17 22.85 -31.70 -40.83
CA THR A 17 23.52 -30.86 -39.85
C THR A 17 22.72 -30.93 -38.57
N GLU A 18 23.09 -31.85 -37.69
CA GLU A 18 22.71 -31.82 -36.28
C GLU A 18 23.10 -30.45 -35.72
N HIS A 19 22.11 -29.56 -35.64
CA HIS A 19 22.22 -28.38 -34.78
C HIS A 19 22.26 -28.89 -33.35
N GLN A 20 23.49 -29.09 -32.85
CA GLN A 20 23.75 -29.16 -31.44
C GLN A 20 23.23 -27.83 -30.82
N VAL A 21 22.02 -27.90 -30.28
CA VAL A 21 21.53 -26.89 -29.34
C VAL A 21 22.48 -26.94 -28.15
N ALA A 22 23.47 -26.07 -28.16
CA ALA A 22 24.36 -25.89 -27.04
C ALA A 22 23.49 -25.61 -25.81
N ASP A 23 23.48 -26.59 -24.92
CA ASP A 23 22.90 -26.42 -23.57
C ASP A 23 23.58 -25.22 -22.92
N ARG A 24 22.85 -24.10 -22.88
CA ARG A 24 23.32 -22.86 -22.22
C ARG A 24 23.32 -23.01 -20.69
N ARG A 25 23.85 -24.10 -20.20
CA ARG A 25 24.29 -24.26 -18.82
C ARG A 25 25.71 -23.70 -18.75
N GLY A 26 25.78 -22.37 -18.65
CA GLY A 26 27.04 -21.69 -18.46
C GLY A 26 27.66 -22.13 -17.13
N THR A 27 28.56 -23.07 -17.18
CA THR A 27 29.49 -23.37 -16.09
C THR A 27 30.57 -22.30 -16.09
N VAL A 28 30.43 -21.34 -15.20
CA VAL A 28 31.54 -20.47 -14.80
C VAL A 28 32.09 -21.03 -13.51
N ALA A 29 33.30 -21.58 -13.56
CA ALA A 29 34.10 -22.08 -12.45
C ALA A 29 33.33 -22.88 -11.36
N GLY A 30 32.98 -24.11 -11.68
CA GLY A 30 32.82 -25.19 -10.69
C GLY A 30 31.54 -25.26 -9.84
N LYS A 31 30.63 -24.26 -9.89
CA LYS A 31 29.36 -24.31 -9.18
C LYS A 31 28.18 -24.18 -10.14
N SER A 32 27.16 -25.03 -9.96
CA SER A 32 25.90 -24.93 -10.71
C SER A 32 25.21 -23.60 -10.46
N MET A 33 24.37 -23.12 -11.40
CA MET A 33 23.56 -21.90 -11.20
C MET A 33 22.73 -21.98 -9.91
N VAL A 34 22.19 -23.16 -9.59
CA VAL A 34 21.40 -23.42 -8.38
C VAL A 34 22.23 -23.21 -7.11
N GLU A 35 23.48 -23.70 -7.09
CA GLU A 35 24.40 -23.49 -5.94
C GLU A 35 24.82 -22.03 -5.77
N ARG A 36 24.94 -21.29 -6.85
CA ARG A 36 25.27 -19.84 -6.80
C ARG A 36 24.10 -19.02 -6.31
N PHE A 37 22.89 -19.27 -6.80
CA PHE A 37 21.69 -18.56 -6.34
C PHE A 37 21.25 -19.01 -4.94
N GLY A 38 21.51 -20.25 -4.55
CA GLY A 38 21.20 -20.75 -3.21
C GLY A 38 21.87 -19.97 -2.06
N GLN A 39 22.96 -19.25 -2.35
CA GLN A 39 23.68 -18.42 -1.39
C GLN A 39 23.14 -16.97 -1.31
N ILE A 40 22.26 -16.55 -2.23
CA ILE A 40 21.68 -15.21 -2.23
C ILE A 40 20.42 -15.22 -1.35
N PRO A 41 20.37 -14.44 -0.27
CA PRO A 41 19.19 -14.40 0.60
C PRO A 41 17.96 -13.83 -0.11
N GLY A 42 16.77 -14.32 0.26
CA GLY A 42 15.48 -13.79 -0.18
C GLY A 42 15.04 -14.24 -1.57
N LEU A 43 15.60 -15.33 -2.10
CA LEU A 43 15.15 -15.90 -3.37
C LEU A 43 14.20 -17.08 -3.17
N CYS A 44 13.23 -17.20 -4.09
CA CYS A 44 12.41 -18.39 -4.28
C CYS A 44 12.94 -19.13 -5.51
N LEU A 45 13.48 -20.32 -5.32
CA LEU A 45 14.02 -21.19 -6.35
C LEU A 45 13.10 -22.41 -6.55
N ALA A 46 13.24 -23.13 -7.64
CA ALA A 46 12.52 -24.38 -7.82
C ALA A 46 12.79 -25.43 -6.72
N SER A 47 13.95 -25.34 -6.08
CA SER A 47 14.37 -26.18 -4.95
C SER A 47 13.86 -25.71 -3.57
N GLY A 48 13.18 -24.57 -3.48
CA GLY A 48 12.68 -23.96 -2.23
C GLY A 48 13.15 -22.53 -2.03
N TYR A 49 13.01 -22.06 -0.79
CA TYR A 49 13.41 -20.70 -0.39
C TYR A 49 14.85 -20.67 0.09
N THR A 50 15.60 -19.65 -0.28
CA THR A 50 16.90 -19.35 0.34
C THR A 50 16.72 -18.69 1.72
N ALA A 51 17.82 -18.43 2.43
CA ALA A 51 17.77 -17.73 3.71
C ALA A 51 17.01 -16.41 3.59
N PRO A 52 16.28 -15.97 4.63
CA PRO A 52 15.63 -14.65 4.61
C PRO A 52 16.66 -13.54 4.38
N ARG A 53 16.26 -12.53 3.62
CA ARG A 53 17.07 -11.33 3.43
C ARG A 53 16.90 -10.40 4.64
N ASP A 54 17.96 -9.68 5.00
CA ASP A 54 17.88 -8.61 5.98
C ASP A 54 16.89 -7.52 5.55
N LEU A 55 16.29 -6.87 6.53
CA LEU A 55 15.38 -5.76 6.26
C LEU A 55 16.14 -4.61 5.59
N THR A 56 15.58 -4.12 4.49
CA THR A 56 16.18 -3.01 3.74
C THR A 56 16.23 -1.74 4.60
N ASP A 57 17.39 -1.10 4.65
CA ASP A 57 17.51 0.27 5.13
C ASP A 57 16.90 1.21 4.08
N LEU A 58 15.83 1.90 4.46
CA LEU A 58 15.07 2.76 3.55
C LEU A 58 15.85 4.00 3.10
N THR A 59 16.85 4.41 3.87
CA THR A 59 17.72 5.55 3.53
C THR A 59 18.62 5.26 2.32
N THR A 60 18.90 3.97 2.07
CA THR A 60 19.70 3.54 0.92
C THR A 60 18.93 3.41 -0.38
N LEU A 61 17.60 3.57 -0.34
CA LEU A 61 16.77 3.48 -1.56
C LEU A 61 17.06 4.70 -2.46
N PRO A 62 17.26 4.47 -3.77
CA PRO A 62 17.46 5.57 -4.72
C PRO A 62 16.18 6.41 -4.85
N PHE A 63 16.35 7.69 -5.15
CA PHE A 63 15.25 8.54 -5.53
C PHE A 63 14.84 8.23 -6.98
N LEU A 64 13.56 7.86 -7.18
CA LEU A 64 13.08 7.34 -8.47
C LEU A 64 12.53 8.43 -9.40
N TYR A 65 12.39 9.66 -8.93
CA TYR A 65 11.68 10.74 -9.61
C TYR A 65 12.63 11.84 -10.11
N GLU A 66 13.90 11.53 -10.40
CA GLU A 66 14.87 12.50 -10.91
C GLU A 66 14.44 13.13 -12.25
N ASP A 67 13.70 12.37 -13.06
CA ASP A 67 13.04 12.85 -14.27
C ASP A 67 11.51 12.79 -14.07
N MET A 68 10.85 13.95 -14.14
CA MET A 68 9.40 14.09 -13.96
C MET A 68 8.58 13.98 -15.25
N GLU A 69 9.22 13.96 -16.43
CA GLU A 69 8.51 13.89 -17.73
C GLU A 69 7.56 12.68 -17.81
N PRO A 70 7.96 11.44 -17.43
CA PRO A 70 7.09 10.26 -17.46
C PRO A 70 5.92 10.33 -16.47
N PHE A 71 5.98 11.22 -15.48
CA PHE A 71 5.02 11.35 -14.40
C PHE A 71 4.09 12.57 -14.54
N THR A 72 4.15 13.28 -15.66
CA THR A 72 3.27 14.43 -15.93
C THR A 72 1.80 14.03 -15.76
N ASN A 73 1.06 14.78 -14.95
CA ASN A 73 -0.35 14.54 -14.60
C ASN A 73 -0.63 13.18 -13.92
N ARG A 74 0.37 12.61 -13.27
CA ARG A 74 0.22 11.41 -12.45
C ARG A 74 0.34 11.73 -10.97
N ILE A 75 -0.31 10.92 -10.14
CA ILE A 75 -0.10 10.91 -8.69
C ILE A 75 1.28 10.30 -8.44
N ILE A 76 2.10 10.99 -7.65
CA ILE A 76 3.38 10.47 -7.19
C ILE A 76 3.17 9.70 -5.90
N TYR A 77 3.64 8.46 -5.87
CA TYR A 77 3.63 7.64 -4.65
C TYR A 77 4.98 7.74 -3.95
N TYR A 78 4.96 8.13 -2.68
CA TYR A 78 6.16 8.41 -1.92
C TYR A 78 6.15 7.69 -0.57
N GLU A 79 7.26 7.10 -0.18
CA GLU A 79 7.40 6.32 1.06
C GLU A 79 8.46 6.95 1.96
N THR A 80 8.07 7.30 3.20
CA THR A 80 8.99 7.79 4.22
C THR A 80 9.16 6.81 5.38
N SER A 81 8.25 5.87 5.50
CA SER A 81 8.32 4.79 6.48
C SER A 81 7.78 3.48 5.92
N ARG A 82 8.27 2.37 6.41
CA ARG A 82 7.78 1.03 6.09
C ARG A 82 7.54 0.22 7.35
N GLY A 83 6.47 -0.60 7.32
CA GLY A 83 5.95 -1.33 8.46
C GLY A 83 4.78 -0.60 9.12
N CYS A 84 4.06 -1.30 10.00
CA CYS A 84 2.93 -0.74 10.75
C CYS A 84 2.95 -1.30 12.18
N PRO A 85 2.78 -0.47 13.22
CA PRO A 85 2.79 -0.95 14.61
C PRO A 85 1.51 -1.70 14.97
N TYR A 86 0.45 -1.56 14.17
CA TYR A 86 -0.85 -2.19 14.41
C TYR A 86 -0.93 -3.62 13.89
N ARG A 87 -1.94 -4.36 14.35
CA ARG A 87 -2.13 -5.79 14.05
C ARG A 87 -3.51 -6.07 13.43
N CYS A 88 -4.05 -5.13 12.67
CA CYS A 88 -5.36 -5.31 12.06
C CYS A 88 -5.42 -6.62 11.27
N SER A 89 -6.39 -7.47 11.61
CA SER A 89 -6.47 -8.86 11.13
C SER A 89 -6.68 -8.99 9.62
N TYR A 90 -7.30 -8.00 9.00
CA TYR A 90 -7.56 -7.95 7.54
C TYR A 90 -6.40 -7.37 6.72
N CYS A 91 -5.40 -6.76 7.39
CA CYS A 91 -4.38 -5.96 6.72
C CYS A 91 -3.05 -6.71 6.59
N LEU A 92 -2.48 -6.76 5.37
CA LEU A 92 -1.17 -7.35 5.12
C LEU A 92 -0.01 -6.55 5.75
N SER A 93 -0.20 -5.25 5.98
CA SER A 93 0.83 -4.43 6.64
C SER A 93 1.06 -4.81 8.11
N SER A 94 0.14 -5.57 8.72
CA SER A 94 0.29 -6.13 10.07
C SER A 94 1.39 -7.21 10.18
N ILE A 95 1.90 -7.71 9.04
CA ILE A 95 2.96 -8.71 8.98
C ILE A 95 4.31 -8.08 9.32
N ASP A 96 4.59 -6.88 8.79
CA ASP A 96 5.84 -6.13 9.06
C ASP A 96 5.61 -5.13 10.21
N LYS A 97 5.84 -5.59 11.43
CA LYS A 97 5.55 -4.84 12.66
C LYS A 97 6.61 -3.82 13.03
N LYS A 98 7.79 -3.90 12.42
CA LYS A 98 8.91 -3.00 12.72
C LYS A 98 8.83 -1.78 11.80
N VAL A 99 8.34 -0.67 12.34
CA VAL A 99 8.39 0.61 11.62
C VAL A 99 9.84 1.03 11.44
N ARG A 100 10.21 1.32 10.20
CA ARG A 100 11.52 1.84 9.79
C ARG A 100 11.29 3.16 9.10
N LEU A 101 12.00 4.18 9.52
CA LEU A 101 11.90 5.53 8.99
C LEU A 101 13.07 5.79 8.04
N ARG A 102 12.85 6.56 6.99
CA ARG A 102 13.92 7.16 6.20
C ARG A 102 14.54 8.33 6.96
N ASP A 103 15.79 8.62 6.69
CA ASP A 103 16.44 9.81 7.24
C ASP A 103 15.68 11.07 6.85
N ILE A 104 15.36 11.90 7.82
CA ILE A 104 14.51 13.08 7.63
C ILE A 104 15.16 14.13 6.71
N SER A 105 16.48 14.19 6.66
CA SER A 105 17.19 15.11 5.76
C SER A 105 17.04 14.68 4.29
N VAL A 106 17.01 13.36 4.05
CA VAL A 106 16.74 12.79 2.72
C VAL A 106 15.31 13.10 2.32
N VAL A 107 14.36 12.86 3.24
CA VAL A 107 12.93 13.13 3.00
C VAL A 107 12.70 14.61 2.66
N LYS A 108 13.24 15.53 3.45
CA LYS A 108 13.08 16.98 3.20
C LYS A 108 13.66 17.40 1.85
N ARG A 109 14.81 16.87 1.44
CA ARG A 109 15.41 17.16 0.13
C ARG A 109 14.52 16.66 -1.02
N GLU A 110 13.96 15.46 -0.90
CA GLU A 110 13.07 14.88 -1.92
C GLU A 110 11.71 15.59 -1.98
N LEU A 111 11.17 16.00 -0.84
CA LEU A 111 9.96 16.85 -0.79
C LEU A 111 10.20 18.21 -1.46
N GLN A 112 11.36 18.84 -1.22
CA GLN A 112 11.71 20.08 -1.89
C GLN A 112 11.73 19.91 -3.41
N PHE A 113 12.30 18.80 -3.90
CA PHE A 113 12.26 18.50 -5.33
C PHE A 113 10.83 18.45 -5.87
N PHE A 114 9.90 17.78 -5.20
CA PHE A 114 8.48 17.74 -5.64
C PHE A 114 7.83 19.12 -5.63
N LEU A 115 8.14 19.94 -4.64
CA LEU A 115 7.65 21.33 -4.54
C LEU A 115 8.21 22.20 -5.67
N ASP A 116 9.51 22.10 -5.97
CA ASP A 116 10.16 22.85 -7.04
C ASP A 116 9.64 22.46 -8.43
N GLN A 117 9.29 21.18 -8.62
CA GLN A 117 8.69 20.65 -9.85
C GLN A 117 7.18 20.91 -9.95
N ASN A 118 6.57 21.59 -8.98
CA ASN A 118 5.13 21.83 -8.93
C ASN A 118 4.28 20.57 -9.14
N VAL A 119 4.70 19.45 -8.51
CA VAL A 119 3.98 18.19 -8.57
C VAL A 119 2.56 18.39 -8.02
N LYS A 120 1.54 17.98 -8.78
CA LYS A 120 0.15 18.23 -8.42
C LYS A 120 -0.27 17.50 -7.16
N GLN A 121 0.13 16.22 -7.04
CA GLN A 121 -0.23 15.39 -5.90
C GLN A 121 0.87 14.39 -5.56
N VAL A 122 1.26 14.36 -4.29
CA VAL A 122 2.14 13.35 -3.68
C VAL A 122 1.32 12.55 -2.66
N LYS A 123 1.09 11.27 -2.93
CA LYS A 123 0.45 10.36 -1.98
C LYS A 123 1.51 9.59 -1.22
N PHE A 124 1.55 9.80 0.09
CA PHE A 124 2.36 8.99 0.99
C PHE A 124 1.75 7.60 1.10
N ILE A 125 2.59 6.57 0.96
CA ILE A 125 2.19 5.16 1.08
C ILE A 125 2.60 4.54 2.41
N ASP A 126 2.99 5.38 3.35
CA ASP A 126 3.22 5.05 4.76
C ASP A 126 1.91 4.55 5.38
N ARG A 127 1.93 3.35 5.98
CA ARG A 127 0.69 2.66 6.42
C ARG A 127 -0.02 3.28 7.61
N THR A 128 0.69 4.03 8.41
CA THR A 128 0.17 4.91 9.46
C THR A 128 1.19 6.01 9.61
N PHE A 129 1.06 7.03 8.81
CA PHE A 129 2.06 8.10 8.68
C PHE A 129 2.42 8.74 10.02
N ASN A 130 1.44 8.97 10.88
CA ASN A 130 1.63 9.62 12.17
C ASN A 130 1.93 8.67 13.35
N CYS A 131 2.34 7.43 13.08
CA CYS A 131 2.71 6.49 14.15
C CYS A 131 4.02 6.90 14.87
N ASP A 132 4.89 7.66 14.21
CA ASP A 132 6.00 8.40 14.83
C ASP A 132 5.71 9.89 14.76
N HIS A 133 5.30 10.45 15.88
CA HIS A 133 4.87 11.86 15.98
C HIS A 133 5.98 12.84 15.60
N LYS A 134 7.23 12.55 15.96
CA LYS A 134 8.34 13.43 15.66
C LYS A 134 8.58 13.48 14.15
N HIS A 135 8.61 12.32 13.51
CA HIS A 135 8.80 12.22 12.07
C HIS A 135 7.67 12.92 11.31
N ALA A 136 6.42 12.66 11.70
CA ALA A 136 5.25 13.29 11.11
C ALA A 136 5.27 14.82 11.26
N MET A 137 5.54 15.34 12.46
CA MET A 137 5.62 16.77 12.71
C MET A 137 6.73 17.44 11.89
N GLU A 138 7.90 16.82 11.76
CA GLU A 138 9.00 17.38 10.96
C GLU A 138 8.64 17.46 9.47
N ILE A 139 7.90 16.49 8.95
CA ILE A 139 7.44 16.49 7.56
C ILE A 139 6.32 17.53 7.37
N TRP A 140 5.31 17.54 8.22
CA TRP A 140 4.21 18.51 8.13
C TRP A 140 4.68 19.95 8.28
N GLN A 141 5.59 20.20 9.22
CA GLN A 141 6.19 21.52 9.41
C GLN A 141 6.97 21.96 8.16
N TYR A 142 7.76 21.05 7.59
CA TYR A 142 8.52 21.33 6.37
C TYR A 142 7.62 21.68 5.20
N ILE A 143 6.56 20.88 4.98
CA ILE A 143 5.57 21.12 3.92
C ILE A 143 4.86 22.47 4.13
N TYR A 144 4.50 22.78 5.36
CA TYR A 144 3.86 24.06 5.70
C TYR A 144 4.76 25.27 5.39
N GLU A 145 6.04 25.19 5.76
CA GLU A 145 7.00 26.28 5.57
C GLU A 145 7.42 26.50 4.11
N HIS A 146 7.35 25.45 3.29
CA HIS A 146 7.80 25.48 1.89
C HIS A 146 6.65 25.33 0.88
N ASP A 147 5.41 25.54 1.30
CA ASP A 147 4.23 25.40 0.44
C ASP A 147 4.36 26.28 -0.81
N ASN A 148 4.29 25.63 -1.98
CA ASN A 148 4.36 26.28 -3.28
C ASN A 148 2.99 26.76 -3.83
N GLY A 149 1.90 26.59 -3.06
CA GLY A 149 0.54 26.93 -3.47
C GLY A 149 -0.09 25.96 -4.48
N VAL A 150 0.60 24.90 -4.91
CA VAL A 150 0.18 23.97 -5.97
C VAL A 150 0.06 22.54 -5.46
N THR A 151 1.10 22.03 -4.81
CA THR A 151 1.21 20.61 -4.44
C THR A 151 0.21 20.25 -3.35
N ASN A 152 -0.48 19.11 -3.54
CA ASN A 152 -1.30 18.45 -2.54
C ASN A 152 -0.57 17.23 -1.99
N PHE A 153 -0.60 17.04 -0.68
CA PHE A 153 -0.01 15.89 0.01
C PHE A 153 -1.11 15.04 0.65
N HIS A 154 -1.15 13.76 0.32
CA HIS A 154 -2.14 12.82 0.83
C HIS A 154 -1.49 11.86 1.83
N PHE A 155 -2.04 11.74 3.04
CA PHE A 155 -1.52 10.92 4.13
C PHE A 155 -2.55 9.92 4.63
N GLU A 156 -2.14 8.65 4.85
CA GLU A 156 -2.92 7.67 5.60
C GLU A 156 -2.56 7.77 7.08
N ILE A 157 -3.50 8.14 7.94
CA ILE A 157 -3.26 8.40 9.36
C ILE A 157 -4.18 7.62 10.29
N SER A 158 -3.79 7.51 11.56
CA SER A 158 -4.67 7.15 12.68
C SER A 158 -5.05 8.43 13.40
N ALA A 159 -6.31 8.87 13.27
CA ALA A 159 -6.71 10.18 13.79
C ALA A 159 -6.71 10.21 15.32
N ASP A 160 -7.10 9.12 15.98
CA ASP A 160 -7.20 9.00 17.43
C ASP A 160 -5.86 9.14 18.19
N ILE A 161 -4.71 9.04 17.50
CA ILE A 161 -3.40 9.28 18.10
C ILE A 161 -2.87 10.69 17.88
N LEU A 162 -3.53 11.52 17.06
CA LEU A 162 -3.10 12.90 16.85
C LEU A 162 -3.06 13.69 18.16
N ARG A 163 -2.05 14.55 18.26
CA ARG A 163 -1.82 15.46 19.39
C ARG A 163 -2.30 16.87 19.08
N GLU A 164 -2.48 17.67 20.10
CA GLU A 164 -2.97 19.05 19.96
C GLU A 164 -2.07 19.90 19.07
N GLU A 165 -0.75 19.76 19.20
CA GLU A 165 0.21 20.49 18.38
C GLU A 165 0.16 20.10 16.90
N GLU A 166 -0.11 18.81 16.59
CA GLU A 166 -0.28 18.33 15.23
C GLU A 166 -1.56 18.88 14.60
N ILE A 167 -2.67 18.86 15.36
CA ILE A 167 -3.95 19.43 14.93
C ILE A 167 -3.81 20.95 14.72
N ALA A 168 -3.12 21.64 15.62
CA ALA A 168 -2.90 23.07 15.51
C ALA A 168 -2.08 23.43 14.26
N LEU A 169 -1.08 22.62 13.90
CA LEU A 169 -0.31 22.79 12.68
C LEU A 169 -1.15 22.52 11.43
N LEU A 170 -1.88 21.40 11.40
CA LEU A 170 -2.75 21.03 10.27
C LEU A 170 -3.81 22.12 9.99
N ASN A 171 -4.39 22.72 11.04
CA ASN A 171 -5.38 23.81 10.90
C ASN A 171 -4.78 25.14 10.38
N ARG A 172 -3.45 25.23 10.24
CA ARG A 172 -2.76 26.38 9.63
C ARG A 172 -2.44 26.16 8.14
N PHE A 173 -2.63 24.96 7.63
CA PHE A 173 -2.38 24.65 6.23
C PHE A 173 -3.33 25.47 5.34
N ARG A 174 -2.87 25.82 4.14
CA ARG A 174 -3.81 26.35 3.13
C ARG A 174 -4.82 25.28 2.71
N PRO A 175 -6.03 25.65 2.31
CA PRO A 175 -6.96 24.71 1.66
C PRO A 175 -6.31 24.01 0.46
N GLY A 176 -6.42 22.67 0.43
CA GLY A 176 -5.84 21.85 -0.62
C GLY A 176 -4.35 21.50 -0.47
N LEU A 177 -3.66 21.93 0.59
CA LEU A 177 -2.28 21.50 0.85
C LEU A 177 -2.21 20.05 1.31
N ALA A 178 -3.15 19.61 2.14
CA ALA A 178 -3.17 18.24 2.63
C ALA A 178 -4.55 17.59 2.53
N GLN A 179 -4.52 16.27 2.36
CA GLN A 179 -5.66 15.36 2.46
C GLN A 179 -5.30 14.26 3.45
N LEU A 180 -6.23 13.91 4.33
CA LEU A 180 -6.06 12.86 5.34
C LEU A 180 -7.03 11.70 5.05
N GLU A 181 -6.49 10.52 4.83
CA GLU A 181 -7.25 9.28 4.74
C GLU A 181 -7.23 8.61 6.12
N ILE A 182 -8.43 8.39 6.68
CA ILE A 182 -8.64 7.99 8.07
C ILE A 182 -9.47 6.71 8.08
N GLY A 183 -8.83 5.58 8.30
CA GLY A 183 -9.53 4.32 8.43
C GLY A 183 -10.31 4.24 9.74
N VAL A 184 -11.63 4.24 9.70
CA VAL A 184 -12.52 3.94 10.84
C VAL A 184 -12.84 2.45 10.84
N GLN A 185 -13.25 1.93 9.71
CA GLN A 185 -13.61 0.55 9.38
C GLN A 185 -14.94 0.11 9.99
N SER A 186 -15.16 0.29 11.29
CA SER A 186 -16.39 0.04 12.04
C SER A 186 -16.41 0.87 13.32
N THR A 187 -17.58 1.16 13.86
CA THR A 187 -17.75 1.74 15.20
C THR A 187 -18.28 0.72 16.21
N ASN A 188 -18.54 -0.52 15.80
CA ASN A 188 -18.96 -1.60 16.68
C ASN A 188 -17.78 -2.10 17.53
N PRO A 189 -17.87 -2.00 18.89
CA PRO A 189 -16.76 -2.40 19.75
C PRO A 189 -16.39 -3.90 19.65
N GLU A 190 -17.33 -4.76 19.35
CA GLU A 190 -17.07 -6.20 19.19
C GLU A 190 -16.30 -6.46 17.89
N THR A 191 -16.73 -5.84 16.80
CA THR A 191 -16.03 -5.87 15.51
C THR A 191 -14.62 -5.31 15.62
N ILE A 192 -14.44 -4.15 16.26
CA ILE A 192 -13.12 -3.51 16.46
C ILE A 192 -12.17 -4.47 17.19
N ARG A 193 -12.65 -5.16 18.24
CA ARG A 193 -11.83 -6.17 18.95
C ARG A 193 -11.51 -7.37 18.06
N ALA A 194 -12.49 -7.89 17.33
CA ALA A 194 -12.33 -9.07 16.48
C ALA A 194 -11.34 -8.83 15.32
N ILE A 195 -11.31 -7.63 14.78
CA ILE A 195 -10.35 -7.26 13.74
C ILE A 195 -8.99 -6.80 14.30
N HIS A 196 -8.75 -6.95 15.59
CA HIS A 196 -7.51 -6.56 16.28
C HIS A 196 -7.12 -5.09 16.08
N ARG A 197 -8.12 -4.22 15.87
CA ARG A 197 -7.87 -2.80 15.69
C ARG A 197 -7.82 -2.11 17.06
N VAL A 198 -6.82 -1.28 17.23
CA VAL A 198 -6.71 -0.39 18.41
C VAL A 198 -7.16 0.99 17.95
N MET A 199 -8.31 1.42 18.42
CA MET A 199 -8.90 2.72 18.04
C MET A 199 -9.89 3.16 19.12
N ASP A 200 -9.81 4.43 19.48
CA ASP A 200 -10.80 5.11 20.30
C ASP A 200 -11.72 5.92 19.38
N VAL A 201 -12.93 5.42 19.15
CA VAL A 201 -13.90 6.02 18.21
C VAL A 201 -14.33 7.40 18.70
N ASP A 202 -14.59 7.58 20.01
CA ASP A 202 -15.04 8.86 20.56
C ASP A 202 -13.96 9.94 20.48
N LYS A 203 -12.69 9.53 20.65
CA LYS A 203 -11.54 10.41 20.48
C LYS A 203 -11.34 10.75 19.00
N LEU A 204 -11.44 9.76 18.10
CA LEU A 204 -11.37 9.97 16.67
C LEU A 204 -12.39 11.03 16.21
N GLU A 205 -13.65 10.90 16.60
CA GLU A 205 -14.71 11.86 16.25
C GLU A 205 -14.38 13.29 16.71
N LYS A 206 -13.90 13.45 17.96
CA LYS A 206 -13.50 14.75 18.50
C LYS A 206 -12.36 15.36 17.68
N ILE A 207 -11.39 14.57 17.27
CA ILE A 207 -10.23 15.04 16.51
C ILE A 207 -10.63 15.38 15.08
N VAL A 208 -11.41 14.52 14.41
CA VAL A 208 -11.92 14.81 13.05
C VAL A 208 -12.72 16.11 13.05
N ALA A 209 -13.60 16.30 14.05
CA ALA A 209 -14.33 17.55 14.21
C ALA A 209 -13.41 18.76 14.51
N ALA A 210 -12.30 18.55 15.24
CA ALA A 210 -11.33 19.62 15.51
C ALA A 210 -10.57 20.06 14.25
N ILE A 211 -10.23 19.12 13.37
CA ILE A 211 -9.62 19.39 12.06
C ILE A 211 -10.66 20.05 11.14
N HIS A 212 -11.89 19.53 11.11
CA HIS A 212 -12.96 20.08 10.26
C HIS A 212 -13.24 21.56 10.54
N ARG A 213 -13.08 22.03 11.78
CA ARG A 213 -13.22 23.46 12.11
C ARG A 213 -12.27 24.38 11.35
N GLY A 214 -11.12 23.88 10.92
CA GLY A 214 -10.17 24.61 10.08
C GLY A 214 -10.65 24.84 8.64
N GLN A 215 -11.60 24.05 8.15
CA GLN A 215 -12.16 24.11 6.78
C GLN A 215 -11.08 24.10 5.68
N ASN A 216 -9.96 23.45 5.93
CA ASN A 216 -8.77 23.51 5.07
C ASN A 216 -8.20 22.14 4.70
N ILE A 217 -8.56 21.09 5.45
CA ILE A 217 -8.09 19.72 5.23
C ILE A 217 -9.24 18.87 4.66
N HIS A 218 -9.00 18.23 3.54
CA HIS A 218 -9.91 17.21 3.00
C HIS A 218 -9.77 15.93 3.83
N GLN A 219 -10.81 15.56 4.55
CA GLN A 219 -10.86 14.36 5.37
C GLN A 219 -11.64 13.26 4.64
N HIS A 220 -10.97 12.14 4.38
CA HIS A 220 -11.51 10.95 3.75
C HIS A 220 -11.59 9.84 4.80
N LEU A 221 -12.80 9.43 5.16
CA LEU A 221 -13.05 8.38 6.15
C LEU A 221 -13.48 7.08 5.47
N ASP A 222 -12.98 5.95 5.99
CA ASP A 222 -13.25 4.63 5.42
C ASP A 222 -14.04 3.73 6.36
N LEU A 223 -15.03 3.02 5.82
CA LEU A 223 -15.74 1.91 6.45
C LEU A 223 -15.58 0.63 5.62
N ILE A 224 -15.57 -0.52 6.30
CA ILE A 224 -15.51 -1.84 5.66
C ILE A 224 -16.76 -2.63 6.03
N ALA A 225 -17.58 -2.95 5.03
CA ALA A 225 -18.68 -3.89 5.17
C ALA A 225 -18.18 -5.34 5.14
N GLY A 226 -18.83 -6.24 5.88
CA GLY A 226 -18.48 -7.66 5.93
C GLY A 226 -17.44 -8.03 7.00
N LEU A 227 -17.16 -7.15 7.96
CA LEU A 227 -16.27 -7.45 9.09
C LEU A 227 -16.95 -8.43 10.08
N PRO A 228 -16.18 -9.28 10.80
CA PRO A 228 -16.70 -10.17 11.82
C PRO A 228 -17.54 -9.43 12.87
N PHE A 229 -18.62 -10.08 13.35
CA PHE A 229 -19.55 -9.56 14.37
C PHE A 229 -20.25 -8.26 13.97
N GLU A 230 -20.36 -7.96 12.68
CA GLU A 230 -21.09 -6.82 12.16
C GLU A 230 -22.12 -7.28 11.14
N ASP A 231 -23.39 -7.19 11.50
CA ASP A 231 -24.51 -7.41 10.60
C ASP A 231 -24.92 -6.11 9.88
N TYR A 232 -25.91 -6.20 9.01
CA TYR A 232 -26.38 -5.06 8.24
C TYR A 232 -26.83 -3.88 9.12
N GLU A 233 -27.54 -4.15 10.21
CA GLU A 233 -28.03 -3.11 11.11
C GLU A 233 -26.88 -2.47 11.90
N SER A 234 -25.92 -3.27 12.35
CA SER A 234 -24.72 -2.77 13.03
C SER A 234 -23.84 -1.93 12.10
N PHE A 235 -23.66 -2.38 10.85
CA PHE A 235 -22.99 -1.59 9.84
C PHE A 235 -23.72 -0.28 9.54
N GLY A 236 -25.06 -0.32 9.46
CA GLY A 236 -25.89 0.88 9.32
C GLY A 236 -25.66 1.89 10.44
N ARG A 237 -25.59 1.43 11.70
CA ARG A 237 -25.23 2.31 12.84
C ARG A 237 -23.83 2.88 12.72
N SER A 238 -22.86 2.11 12.28
CA SER A 238 -21.48 2.58 12.01
C SER A 238 -21.47 3.62 10.90
N PHE A 239 -22.23 3.38 9.83
CA PHE A 239 -22.38 4.34 8.73
C PHE A 239 -23.00 5.66 9.21
N ASP A 240 -24.16 5.60 9.90
CA ASP A 240 -24.86 6.80 10.38
C ASP A 240 -23.96 7.64 11.31
N ARG A 241 -23.22 6.96 12.19
CA ARG A 241 -22.31 7.61 13.13
C ARG A 241 -21.18 8.34 12.42
N VAL A 242 -20.54 7.69 11.43
CA VAL A 242 -19.44 8.30 10.67
C VAL A 242 -19.97 9.36 9.71
N TYR A 243 -21.11 9.14 9.09
CA TYR A 243 -21.75 10.13 8.22
C TYR A 243 -22.14 11.41 8.95
N ALA A 244 -22.55 11.31 10.22
CA ALA A 244 -22.89 12.46 11.07
C ALA A 244 -21.70 13.39 11.36
N ILE A 245 -20.46 12.90 11.22
CA ILE A 245 -19.24 13.73 11.34
C ILE A 245 -19.07 14.66 10.13
N GLN A 246 -19.75 14.40 9.02
CA GLN A 246 -19.70 15.15 7.77
C GLN A 246 -18.28 15.24 7.17
N PRO A 247 -17.61 14.08 6.91
CA PRO A 247 -16.33 14.09 6.20
C PRO A 247 -16.52 14.62 4.77
N GLU A 248 -15.48 15.17 4.17
CA GLU A 248 -15.49 15.59 2.77
C GLU A 248 -15.66 14.39 1.83
N GLN A 249 -15.18 13.22 2.25
CA GLN A 249 -15.35 11.95 1.54
C GLN A 249 -15.59 10.81 2.53
N LEU A 250 -16.58 9.97 2.24
CA LEU A 250 -16.81 8.70 2.91
C LEU A 250 -16.71 7.57 1.91
N GLN A 251 -15.77 6.66 2.14
CA GLN A 251 -15.58 5.47 1.33
C GLN A 251 -16.16 4.24 2.04
N LEU A 252 -16.96 3.48 1.30
CA LEU A 252 -17.45 2.18 1.72
C LEU A 252 -16.71 1.10 0.92
N GLY A 253 -15.92 0.29 1.62
CA GLY A 253 -15.26 -0.87 1.06
C GLY A 253 -15.94 -2.16 1.50
N PHE A 254 -15.73 -3.25 0.75
CA PHE A 254 -16.06 -4.59 1.19
C PHE A 254 -14.82 -5.27 1.72
N LEU A 255 -14.99 -6.13 2.75
CA LEU A 255 -13.88 -6.90 3.30
C LEU A 255 -13.21 -7.72 2.19
N LYS A 256 -11.89 -7.59 2.10
CA LYS A 256 -11.04 -8.42 1.23
C LYS A 256 -10.23 -9.38 2.09
N VAL A 257 -10.42 -10.67 1.85
CA VAL A 257 -9.74 -11.73 2.60
C VAL A 257 -8.41 -12.03 1.91
N LEU A 258 -7.43 -11.18 2.18
CA LEU A 258 -6.13 -11.21 1.51
C LEU A 258 -5.27 -12.37 2.00
N LYS A 259 -4.72 -13.16 1.07
CA LYS A 259 -3.82 -14.29 1.39
C LYS A 259 -2.64 -13.83 2.25
N GLY A 260 -2.39 -14.55 3.34
CA GLY A 260 -1.35 -14.24 4.32
C GLY A 260 -1.77 -13.24 5.41
N SER A 261 -3.00 -12.72 5.38
CA SER A 261 -3.55 -11.97 6.51
C SER A 261 -4.07 -12.92 7.60
N TYR A 262 -4.12 -12.44 8.84
CA TYR A 262 -4.76 -13.18 9.94
C TYR A 262 -6.20 -13.56 9.61
N MET A 263 -6.95 -12.66 8.98
CA MET A 263 -8.33 -12.90 8.55
C MET A 263 -8.44 -14.06 7.55
N HIS A 264 -7.49 -14.20 6.65
CA HIS A 264 -7.44 -15.33 5.71
C HIS A 264 -7.18 -16.65 6.44
N GLU A 265 -6.26 -16.68 7.40
CA GLU A 265 -5.90 -17.88 8.15
C GLU A 265 -7.05 -18.35 9.06
N HIS A 266 -7.90 -17.41 9.52
CA HIS A 266 -9.01 -17.65 10.45
C HIS A 266 -10.38 -17.46 9.80
N ALA A 267 -10.46 -17.37 8.47
CA ALA A 267 -11.72 -17.13 7.76
C ALA A 267 -12.81 -18.16 8.10
N GLN A 268 -12.42 -19.42 8.28
CA GLN A 268 -13.33 -20.50 8.66
C GLN A 268 -13.90 -20.32 10.09
N GLU A 269 -13.11 -19.85 11.04
CA GLU A 269 -13.54 -19.59 12.41
C GLU A 269 -14.59 -18.48 12.49
N TYR A 270 -14.46 -17.47 11.63
CA TYR A 270 -15.43 -16.39 11.50
C TYR A 270 -16.60 -16.72 10.55
N GLY A 271 -16.64 -17.93 9.98
CA GLY A 271 -17.64 -18.33 9.01
C GLY A 271 -17.62 -17.51 7.72
N ILE A 272 -16.50 -16.86 7.39
CA ILE A 272 -16.39 -15.97 6.22
C ILE A 272 -16.31 -16.80 4.93
N ARG A 273 -17.17 -16.48 3.98
CA ARG A 273 -17.13 -16.98 2.60
C ARG A 273 -16.63 -15.85 1.71
N TYR A 274 -15.65 -16.12 0.88
CA TYR A 274 -15.00 -15.11 0.03
C TYR A 274 -14.57 -15.70 -1.31
N LEU A 275 -14.27 -14.82 -2.26
CA LEU A 275 -13.67 -15.19 -3.55
C LEU A 275 -12.19 -15.54 -3.34
N GLU A 276 -11.76 -16.74 -3.73
CA GLU A 276 -10.36 -17.16 -3.61
C GLU A 276 -9.43 -16.52 -4.64
N GLN A 277 -10.01 -15.79 -5.58
CA GLN A 277 -9.31 -15.03 -6.62
C GLN A 277 -9.58 -13.54 -6.47
N PRO A 278 -8.73 -12.67 -7.03
CA PRO A 278 -9.00 -11.24 -6.99
C PRO A 278 -10.42 -10.90 -7.45
N PRO A 279 -11.11 -10.01 -6.74
CA PRO A 279 -10.63 -9.11 -5.70
C PRO A 279 -10.63 -9.66 -4.26
N TYR A 280 -10.80 -10.96 -4.03
CA TYR A 280 -10.82 -11.62 -2.70
C TYR A 280 -11.92 -11.10 -1.76
N GLU A 281 -12.99 -10.61 -2.33
CA GLU A 281 -14.11 -10.01 -1.60
C GLU A 281 -14.89 -11.06 -0.77
N GLU A 282 -15.28 -10.66 0.42
CA GLU A 282 -16.26 -11.40 1.23
C GLU A 282 -17.60 -11.40 0.50
N ILE A 283 -18.23 -12.57 0.41
CA ILE A 283 -19.51 -12.80 -0.29
C ILE A 283 -20.61 -13.30 0.63
N GLY A 284 -20.35 -13.40 1.92
CA GLY A 284 -21.31 -13.83 2.93
C GLY A 284 -20.66 -14.58 4.08
N ARG A 285 -21.50 -15.01 5.02
CA ARG A 285 -21.10 -15.83 6.16
C ARG A 285 -21.90 -17.11 6.20
N ALA A 286 -21.27 -18.17 6.69
CA ALA A 286 -22.00 -19.36 7.06
C ALA A 286 -22.85 -19.05 8.30
N SER A 287 -24.16 -19.28 8.22
CA SER A 287 -25.12 -19.21 9.33
C SER A 287 -24.94 -20.40 10.27
#